data_e81ba328127c5f38d26d04dd6d453d93
#
_entry.id   e81ba328127c5f38d26d04dd6d453d93
#
_cell.length_a   1.000
_cell.length_b   1.000
_cell.length_c   1.000
_cell.angle_alpha   90.00
_cell.angle_beta   90.00
_cell.angle_gamma   90.00
#
_symmetry.space_group_name_H-M   'P 1'
#
loop_
_entity.id
_entity.type
_entity.pdbx_description
1 polymer ?
#
loop_
_entity_poly.entity_id
_entity_poly.type
_entity_poly.pdbx_seq_one_letter_code
_entity_poly.pdbx_strand_id
1 'polypeptide(L)'
;MTVSHLNKPFLKLLFFAFFSCLNTAYSQPSLPQRTVSATPTQPIDFGIFYVTSAGTITVNWQGNVSTTGGVVVVSSVNARPAIFDIKLCQGRNVTLTYNPTTTITNGATSITLTLGDTEKGPNGTTFTVDTNCTFITTLRVGGTLDIPDGAATGVYTGSFSMNFTQG
;
A
#
# COMPACT_ATOMS: atom_id res chain seq x y z
N MET A 1 -37.99 -35.85 64.55
CA MET A 1 -37.35 -35.12 63.41
C MET A 1 -36.07 -35.82 63.07
N THR A 2 -36.09 -36.68 62.06
CA THR A 2 -34.93 -37.47 61.62
C THR A 2 -34.16 -36.69 60.56
N VAL A 3 -32.98 -36.20 60.91
CA VAL A 3 -32.07 -35.56 59.98
C VAL A 3 -31.36 -36.71 59.20
N SER A 4 -31.71 -36.86 57.94
CA SER A 4 -31.05 -37.83 57.04
C SER A 4 -29.61 -37.36 56.76
N HIS A 5 -28.64 -38.17 57.20
CA HIS A 5 -27.25 -38.00 56.82
C HIS A 5 -27.04 -38.16 55.33
N LEU A 6 -26.86 -37.04 54.63
CA LEU A 6 -26.45 -37.05 53.26
C LEU A 6 -25.06 -37.66 53.14
N ASN A 7 -24.94 -38.76 52.39
CA ASN A 7 -23.72 -39.58 52.35
C ASN A 7 -22.54 -38.77 51.81
N LYS A 8 -21.50 -38.59 52.65
CA LYS A 8 -20.28 -37.82 52.33
C LYS A 8 -19.60 -38.13 51.00
N PRO A 9 -19.62 -39.37 50.46
CA PRO A 9 -19.09 -39.64 49.12
C PRO A 9 -19.92 -39.03 48.01
N PHE A 10 -21.22 -38.93 48.15
CA PHE A 10 -22.13 -38.38 47.14
C PHE A 10 -21.94 -36.85 46.98
N LEU A 11 -21.66 -36.15 48.08
CA LEU A 11 -21.37 -34.72 48.08
C LEU A 11 -20.02 -34.42 47.42
N LYS A 12 -19.01 -35.27 47.59
CA LYS A 12 -17.71 -35.14 46.92
C LYS A 12 -17.81 -35.39 45.40
N LEU A 13 -18.63 -36.35 44.99
CA LEU A 13 -18.85 -36.66 43.58
C LEU A 13 -19.57 -35.50 42.89
N LEU A 14 -20.56 -34.89 43.55
CA LEU A 14 -21.29 -33.72 43.01
C LEU A 14 -20.36 -32.50 42.88
N PHE A 15 -19.45 -32.28 43.85
CA PHE A 15 -18.50 -31.17 43.80
C PHE A 15 -17.44 -31.36 42.71
N PHE A 16 -17.03 -32.57 42.42
CA PHE A 16 -16.08 -32.89 41.35
C PHE A 16 -16.70 -32.76 40.00
N ALA A 17 -17.97 -33.12 39.82
CA ALA A 17 -18.72 -32.95 38.57
C ALA A 17 -18.96 -31.47 38.26
N PHE A 18 -19.20 -30.63 39.25
CA PHE A 18 -19.38 -29.19 39.10
C PHE A 18 -18.09 -28.47 38.69
N PHE A 19 -16.92 -28.94 39.19
CA PHE A 19 -15.63 -28.34 38.83
C PHE A 19 -15.15 -28.72 37.42
N SER A 20 -15.62 -29.87 36.87
CA SER A 20 -15.28 -30.30 35.50
C SER A 20 -16.01 -29.50 34.41
N CYS A 21 -17.13 -28.84 34.73
CA CYS A 21 -17.87 -28.03 33.77
C CYS A 21 -17.31 -26.61 33.55
N LEU A 22 -16.31 -26.19 34.37
CA LEU A 22 -15.73 -24.84 34.30
C LEU A 22 -14.61 -24.70 33.27
N ASN A 23 -14.20 -25.80 32.62
CA ASN A 23 -13.14 -25.78 31.60
C ASN A 23 -13.68 -25.79 30.16
N THR A 24 -14.83 -25.18 29.90
CA THR A 24 -15.15 -24.84 28.53
C THR A 24 -14.26 -23.68 28.10
N ALA A 25 -13.06 -24.02 27.61
CA ALA A 25 -12.25 -23.07 26.86
C ALA A 25 -13.08 -22.62 25.67
N TYR A 26 -13.62 -21.41 25.73
CA TYR A 26 -14.17 -20.74 24.55
C TYR A 26 -13.01 -20.51 23.61
N SER A 27 -12.80 -21.42 22.66
CA SER A 27 -12.01 -21.15 21.49
C SER A 27 -12.74 -20.02 20.76
N GLN A 28 -12.30 -18.79 20.97
CA GLN A 28 -12.73 -17.68 20.12
C GLN A 28 -12.30 -18.02 18.70
N PRO A 29 -13.23 -18.12 17.75
CA PRO A 29 -12.83 -18.27 16.36
C PRO A 29 -11.93 -17.08 16.02
N SER A 30 -10.67 -17.34 15.70
CA SER A 30 -9.79 -16.32 15.15
C SER A 30 -10.39 -15.90 13.82
N LEU A 31 -10.95 -14.71 13.78
CA LEU A 31 -11.36 -14.10 12.52
C LEU A 31 -10.12 -14.04 11.62
N PRO A 32 -10.21 -14.50 10.36
CA PRO A 32 -9.08 -14.39 9.45
C PRO A 32 -8.63 -12.93 9.39
N GLN A 33 -7.34 -12.70 9.65
CA GLN A 33 -6.76 -11.38 9.54
C GLN A 33 -6.96 -10.90 8.09
N ARG A 34 -7.64 -9.80 7.95
CA ARG A 34 -7.84 -9.14 6.67
C ARG A 34 -6.55 -8.40 6.35
N THR A 35 -5.70 -9.00 5.52
CA THR A 35 -4.43 -8.41 5.14
C THR A 35 -4.55 -7.80 3.76
N VAL A 36 -4.27 -6.51 3.65
CA VAL A 36 -4.10 -5.85 2.35
C VAL A 36 -2.80 -6.37 1.74
N SER A 37 -2.87 -6.84 0.51
CA SER A 37 -1.70 -7.16 -0.28
C SER A 37 -1.59 -6.15 -1.41
N ALA A 38 -0.46 -5.45 -1.51
CA ALA A 38 -0.15 -4.53 -2.60
C ALA A 38 1.15 -4.96 -3.26
N THR A 39 1.10 -5.22 -4.55
CA THR A 39 2.25 -5.68 -5.34
C THR A 39 2.57 -4.65 -6.41
N PRO A 40 3.79 -4.08 -6.46
CA PRO A 40 4.20 -3.24 -7.57
C PRO A 40 4.36 -4.10 -8.83
N THR A 41 3.68 -3.74 -9.90
CA THR A 41 3.69 -4.47 -11.18
C THR A 41 4.35 -3.70 -12.30
N GLN A 42 4.44 -2.37 -12.17
CA GLN A 42 5.09 -1.50 -13.14
C GLN A 42 5.80 -0.34 -12.43
N PRO A 43 7.09 -0.09 -12.69
CA PRO A 43 7.77 1.11 -12.22
C PRO A 43 7.29 2.35 -12.98
N ILE A 44 7.41 3.52 -12.37
CA ILE A 44 7.29 4.79 -13.08
C ILE A 44 8.48 4.99 -14.01
N ASP A 45 8.24 5.49 -15.21
CA ASP A 45 9.25 5.78 -16.22
C ASP A 45 8.92 7.12 -16.87
N PHE A 46 9.89 8.00 -16.99
CA PHE A 46 9.74 9.32 -17.56
C PHE A 46 10.17 9.40 -19.04
N GLY A 47 10.65 8.28 -19.59
CA GLY A 47 11.16 8.23 -20.96
C GLY A 47 12.57 8.83 -21.08
N ILE A 48 12.87 9.32 -22.30
CA ILE A 48 14.16 9.93 -22.63
C ILE A 48 13.96 11.42 -22.87
N PHE A 49 14.73 12.23 -22.20
CA PHE A 49 14.70 13.68 -22.30
C PHE A 49 16.11 14.28 -22.21
N TYR A 50 16.29 15.50 -22.68
CA TYR A 50 17.49 16.29 -22.42
C TYR A 50 17.13 17.61 -21.75
N VAL A 51 18.11 18.22 -21.10
CA VAL A 51 17.95 19.41 -20.27
C VAL A 51 18.85 20.53 -20.79
N THR A 52 18.27 21.69 -21.05
CA THR A 52 19.00 22.91 -21.45
C THR A 52 19.10 23.92 -20.33
N SER A 53 18.20 23.85 -19.35
CA SER A 53 18.19 24.62 -18.10
C SER A 53 17.28 23.92 -17.10
N ALA A 54 17.25 24.36 -15.87
CA ALA A 54 16.35 23.81 -14.85
C ALA A 54 14.89 23.72 -15.33
N GLY A 55 14.19 22.67 -14.92
CA GLY A 55 12.81 22.43 -15.29
C GLY A 55 12.25 21.15 -14.72
N THR A 56 11.07 20.78 -15.14
CA THR A 56 10.39 19.57 -14.67
C THR A 56 9.92 18.69 -15.81
N ILE A 57 9.81 17.39 -15.57
CA ILE A 57 9.07 16.44 -16.38
C ILE A 57 8.07 15.70 -15.51
N THR A 58 6.83 15.67 -15.94
CA THR A 58 5.72 15.01 -15.24
C THR A 58 5.15 13.90 -16.09
N VAL A 59 4.93 12.75 -15.46
CA VAL A 59 4.09 11.66 -15.99
C VAL A 59 2.91 11.54 -15.05
N ASN A 60 1.70 11.85 -15.52
CA ASN A 60 0.52 11.72 -14.68
C ASN A 60 0.05 10.26 -14.60
N TRP A 61 -0.93 9.96 -13.73
CA TRP A 61 -1.45 8.60 -13.56
C TRP A 61 -2.11 8.03 -14.84
N GLN A 62 -2.47 8.87 -15.80
CA GLN A 62 -3.00 8.48 -17.11
C GLN A 62 -1.90 8.14 -18.13
N GLY A 63 -0.62 8.43 -17.80
CA GLY A 63 0.53 8.24 -18.68
C GLY A 63 0.82 9.44 -19.59
N ASN A 64 0.13 10.57 -19.42
CA ASN A 64 0.44 11.78 -20.16
C ASN A 64 1.72 12.42 -19.66
N VAL A 65 2.58 12.81 -20.59
CA VAL A 65 3.86 13.49 -20.31
C VAL A 65 3.71 14.98 -20.54
N SER A 66 4.21 15.77 -19.60
CA SER A 66 4.35 17.22 -19.73
C SER A 66 5.68 17.71 -19.18
N THR A 67 6.20 18.80 -19.71
CA THR A 67 7.47 19.39 -19.29
C THR A 67 7.33 20.89 -19.05
N THR A 68 8.22 21.43 -18.21
CA THR A 68 8.40 22.85 -17.99
C THR A 68 9.87 23.23 -18.01
N GLY A 69 10.18 24.52 -18.13
CA GLY A 69 11.56 25.01 -18.17
C GLY A 69 12.34 24.49 -19.37
N GLY A 70 13.61 24.16 -19.17
CA GLY A 70 14.50 23.70 -20.23
C GLY A 70 14.50 22.19 -20.45
N VAL A 71 13.46 21.48 -20.06
CA VAL A 71 13.35 20.01 -20.25
C VAL A 71 12.63 19.72 -21.57
N VAL A 72 13.27 18.95 -22.45
CA VAL A 72 12.73 18.59 -23.77
C VAL A 72 12.69 17.07 -23.90
N VAL A 73 11.49 16.53 -24.16
CA VAL A 73 11.27 15.09 -24.38
C VAL A 73 11.82 14.69 -25.74
N VAL A 74 12.70 13.69 -25.75
CA VAL A 74 13.22 13.04 -26.96
C VAL A 74 12.32 11.86 -27.35
N SER A 75 11.92 11.06 -26.36
CA SER A 75 11.02 9.93 -26.56
C SER A 75 10.19 9.67 -25.31
N SER A 76 8.89 9.65 -25.49
CA SER A 76 7.92 9.26 -24.44
C SER A 76 7.38 7.84 -24.59
N VAL A 77 7.93 7.05 -25.50
CA VAL A 77 7.44 5.67 -25.79
C VAL A 77 7.40 4.78 -24.55
N ASN A 78 8.36 4.95 -23.66
CA ASN A 78 8.44 4.20 -22.42
C ASN A 78 7.88 4.95 -21.20
N ALA A 79 7.49 6.21 -21.38
CA ALA A 79 6.96 7.01 -20.29
C ALA A 79 5.62 6.42 -19.80
N ARG A 80 5.54 6.13 -18.50
CA ARG A 80 4.39 5.44 -17.90
C ARG A 80 4.33 5.66 -16.40
N PRO A 81 3.12 5.66 -15.80
CA PRO A 81 2.95 5.74 -14.35
C PRO A 81 3.41 4.47 -13.66
N ALA A 82 3.65 4.53 -12.36
CA ALA A 82 3.76 3.33 -11.55
C ALA A 82 2.40 2.65 -11.43
N ILE A 83 2.40 1.30 -11.35
CA ILE A 83 1.19 0.50 -11.15
C ILE A 83 1.38 -0.43 -9.98
N PHE A 84 0.37 -0.47 -9.11
CA PHE A 84 0.24 -1.40 -8.00
C PHE A 84 -1.04 -2.21 -8.15
N ASP A 85 -0.94 -3.50 -7.93
CA ASP A 85 -2.07 -4.41 -7.84
C ASP A 85 -2.43 -4.64 -6.38
N ILE A 86 -3.64 -4.25 -6.01
CA ILE A 86 -4.13 -4.29 -4.64
C ILE A 86 -5.18 -5.39 -4.52
N LYS A 87 -4.99 -6.28 -3.54
CA LYS A 87 -5.93 -7.32 -3.18
C LYS A 87 -6.30 -7.21 -1.71
N LEU A 88 -7.58 -7.27 -1.43
CA LEU A 88 -8.11 -7.36 -0.08
C LEU A 88 -9.27 -8.32 -0.06
N CYS A 89 -9.13 -9.39 0.69
CA CYS A 89 -10.23 -10.34 0.86
C CYS A 89 -11.38 -9.71 1.64
N GLN A 90 -12.60 -9.80 1.08
CA GLN A 90 -13.86 -9.25 1.63
C GLN A 90 -14.01 -7.73 1.51
N GLY A 91 -13.47 -7.14 0.48
CA GLY A 91 -13.67 -5.80 -0.04
C GLY A 91 -14.09 -4.74 0.94
N ARG A 92 -13.12 -3.96 1.36
CA ARG A 92 -13.35 -2.81 2.21
C ARG A 92 -12.54 -1.63 1.72
N ASN A 93 -12.63 -0.58 2.45
CA ASN A 93 -11.88 0.61 2.17
C ASN A 93 -10.40 0.38 2.49
N VAL A 94 -9.55 0.89 1.62
CA VAL A 94 -8.11 0.97 1.82
C VAL A 94 -7.73 2.43 1.80
N THR A 95 -6.98 2.85 2.80
CA THR A 95 -6.39 4.18 2.86
C THR A 95 -4.96 4.10 2.36
N LEU A 96 -4.64 4.96 1.41
CA LEU A 96 -3.32 5.10 0.80
C LEU A 96 -2.57 6.25 1.45
N THR A 97 -1.34 6.00 1.90
CA THR A 97 -0.44 7.05 2.37
C THR A 97 0.97 6.83 1.84
N TYR A 98 1.69 7.90 1.53
CA TYR A 98 3.07 7.85 1.04
C TYR A 98 3.82 9.14 1.37
N ASN A 99 5.15 9.06 1.39
CA ASN A 99 5.98 10.27 1.42
C ASN A 99 5.89 10.93 0.03
N PRO A 100 5.46 12.18 -0.07
CA PRO A 100 5.27 12.85 -1.35
C PRO A 100 6.55 13.03 -2.15
N THR A 101 7.72 13.02 -1.52
CA THR A 101 9.01 13.25 -2.19
C THR A 101 10.02 12.15 -1.89
N THR A 102 10.81 11.81 -2.91
CA THR A 102 11.98 10.94 -2.79
C THR A 102 13.07 11.43 -3.76
N THR A 103 14.27 10.87 -3.67
CA THR A 103 15.35 11.17 -4.59
C THR A 103 15.67 9.98 -5.48
N ILE A 104 15.98 10.27 -6.74
CA ILE A 104 16.57 9.32 -7.68
C ILE A 104 17.98 9.80 -8.05
N THR A 105 18.88 8.89 -8.38
CA THR A 105 20.30 9.22 -8.62
C THR A 105 20.88 8.42 -9.78
N ASN A 106 21.86 9.00 -10.45
CA ASN A 106 22.73 8.30 -11.41
C ASN A 106 24.13 8.00 -10.81
N GLY A 107 24.30 8.17 -9.49
CA GLY A 107 25.58 8.02 -8.78
C GLY A 107 26.39 9.33 -8.68
N ALA A 108 26.22 10.26 -9.59
CA ALA A 108 26.91 11.55 -9.58
C ALA A 108 26.00 12.70 -9.13
N THR A 109 24.73 12.67 -9.54
CA THR A 109 23.74 13.72 -9.25
C THR A 109 22.46 13.07 -8.74
N SER A 110 21.78 13.74 -7.82
CA SER A 110 20.46 13.35 -7.32
C SER A 110 19.41 14.35 -7.80
N ILE A 111 18.24 13.82 -8.17
CA ILE A 111 17.08 14.58 -8.65
C ILE A 111 15.91 14.26 -7.72
N THR A 112 15.07 15.25 -7.44
CA THR A 112 13.87 15.04 -6.62
C THR A 112 12.75 14.48 -7.48
N LEU A 113 12.16 13.37 -7.03
CA LEU A 113 10.89 12.82 -7.52
C LEU A 113 9.80 13.21 -6.53
N THR A 114 8.81 13.96 -7.01
CA THR A 114 7.57 14.23 -6.29
C THR A 114 6.47 13.33 -6.83
N LEU A 115 5.90 12.49 -5.97
CA LEU A 115 4.75 11.64 -6.32
C LEU A 115 3.51 12.52 -6.46
N GLY A 116 2.84 12.39 -7.58
CA GLY A 116 1.60 13.10 -7.87
C GLY A 116 0.37 12.37 -7.34
N ASP A 117 -0.78 12.90 -7.70
CA ASP A 117 -2.06 12.25 -7.41
C ASP A 117 -2.14 10.88 -8.09
N THR A 118 -2.88 10.00 -7.46
CA THR A 118 -3.17 8.67 -8.01
C THR A 118 -4.52 8.69 -8.74
N GLU A 119 -4.82 7.63 -9.48
CA GLU A 119 -6.15 7.47 -10.11
C GLU A 119 -7.30 7.35 -9.09
N LYS A 120 -6.99 7.13 -7.82
CA LYS A 120 -7.96 7.05 -6.72
C LYS A 120 -8.05 8.35 -5.92
N GLY A 121 -7.17 9.30 -6.18
CA GLY A 121 -7.12 10.59 -5.50
C GLY A 121 -5.76 10.93 -4.89
N PRO A 122 -5.67 12.02 -4.14
CA PRO A 122 -4.43 12.48 -3.51
C PRO A 122 -3.96 11.57 -2.37
N ASN A 123 -2.76 11.86 -1.87
CA ASN A 123 -2.21 11.23 -0.66
C ASN A 123 -3.18 11.33 0.53
N GLY A 124 -3.42 10.25 1.22
CA GLY A 124 -4.41 10.14 2.29
C GLY A 124 -5.80 9.70 1.83
N THR A 125 -6.01 9.49 0.53
CA THR A 125 -7.31 9.05 0.00
C THR A 125 -7.66 7.64 0.48
N THR A 126 -8.93 7.47 0.82
CA THR A 126 -9.54 6.17 1.08
C THR A 126 -10.41 5.78 -0.11
N PHE A 127 -10.23 4.57 -0.62
CA PHE A 127 -10.99 4.03 -1.74
C PHE A 127 -11.42 2.59 -1.48
N THR A 128 -12.49 2.16 -2.17
CA THR A 128 -13.00 0.79 -2.05
C THR A 128 -12.27 -0.11 -3.04
N VAL A 129 -11.75 -1.24 -2.56
CA VAL A 129 -11.21 -2.32 -3.39
C VAL A 129 -12.29 -3.36 -3.69
N ASP A 130 -12.05 -4.21 -4.68
CA ASP A 130 -12.97 -5.29 -5.02
C ASP A 130 -13.20 -6.22 -3.83
N THR A 131 -14.44 -6.65 -3.65
CA THR A 131 -14.85 -7.50 -2.52
C THR A 131 -14.41 -8.94 -2.65
N ASN A 132 -14.06 -9.36 -3.85
CA ASN A 132 -13.64 -10.73 -4.13
C ASN A 132 -12.11 -10.85 -4.10
N CYS A 133 -11.59 -11.78 -3.30
CA CYS A 133 -10.14 -12.06 -3.21
C CYS A 133 -9.48 -12.41 -4.55
N THR A 134 -10.26 -12.78 -5.56
CA THR A 134 -9.76 -13.16 -6.88
C THR A 134 -9.52 -11.94 -7.77
N PHE A 135 -10.22 -10.83 -7.54
CA PHE A 135 -10.09 -9.62 -8.33
C PHE A 135 -9.02 -8.69 -7.80
N ILE A 136 -8.41 -7.98 -8.71
CA ILE A 136 -7.33 -7.02 -8.45
C ILE A 136 -7.89 -5.63 -8.66
N THR A 137 -7.65 -4.75 -7.69
CA THR A 137 -7.85 -3.32 -7.86
C THR A 137 -6.53 -2.70 -8.25
N THR A 138 -6.43 -2.21 -9.48
CA THR A 138 -5.23 -1.53 -9.96
C THR A 138 -5.19 -0.10 -9.42
N LEU A 139 -4.00 0.36 -9.04
CA LEU A 139 -3.73 1.75 -8.65
C LEU A 139 -2.60 2.29 -9.52
N ARG A 140 -2.86 3.37 -10.25
CA ARG A 140 -1.87 4.10 -11.02
C ARG A 140 -1.42 5.34 -10.29
N VAL A 141 -0.10 5.60 -10.32
CA VAL A 141 0.54 6.71 -9.60
C VAL A 141 1.43 7.46 -10.55
N GLY A 142 1.18 8.75 -10.69
CA GLY A 142 2.03 9.66 -11.46
C GLY A 142 3.15 10.26 -10.60
N GLY A 143 4.03 11.03 -11.24
CA GLY A 143 5.08 11.75 -10.55
C GLY A 143 5.71 12.85 -11.41
N THR A 144 6.45 13.71 -10.75
CA THR A 144 7.19 14.83 -11.36
C THR A 144 8.65 14.77 -10.92
N LEU A 145 9.56 14.83 -11.88
CA LEU A 145 10.97 15.04 -11.61
C LEU A 145 11.27 16.54 -11.64
N ASP A 146 11.89 17.03 -10.60
CA ASP A 146 12.43 18.38 -10.51
C ASP A 146 13.93 18.34 -10.82
N ILE A 147 14.30 18.82 -12.00
CA ILE A 147 15.61 18.66 -12.60
C ILE A 147 16.37 19.97 -12.47
N PRO A 148 17.45 20.02 -11.66
CA PRO A 148 18.25 21.23 -11.52
C PRO A 148 19.06 21.52 -12.81
N ASP A 149 19.48 22.76 -12.95
CA ASP A 149 20.45 23.12 -13.98
C ASP A 149 21.77 22.37 -13.74
N GLY A 150 22.39 21.93 -14.85
CA GLY A 150 23.64 21.17 -14.79
C GLY A 150 23.50 19.73 -14.25
N ALA A 151 22.28 19.18 -14.22
CA ALA A 151 22.09 17.76 -13.90
C ALA A 151 22.93 16.88 -14.84
N ALA A 152 23.69 15.94 -14.27
CA ALA A 152 24.56 15.07 -15.05
C ALA A 152 23.74 14.15 -15.96
N THR A 153 24.27 13.88 -17.16
CA THR A 153 23.68 12.90 -18.08
C THR A 153 23.80 11.49 -17.51
N GLY A 154 22.82 10.63 -17.79
CA GLY A 154 22.83 9.24 -17.36
C GLY A 154 21.46 8.68 -17.08
N VAL A 155 21.42 7.44 -16.57
CA VAL A 155 20.22 6.77 -16.14
C VAL A 155 20.03 7.02 -14.65
N TYR A 156 18.91 7.65 -14.31
CA TYR A 156 18.54 7.92 -12.91
C TYR A 156 17.62 6.80 -12.41
N THR A 157 17.95 6.28 -11.25
CA THR A 157 17.17 5.22 -10.59
C THR A 157 16.95 5.56 -9.11
N GLY A 158 15.88 5.04 -8.56
CA GLY A 158 15.51 5.20 -7.16
C GLY A 158 14.29 4.39 -6.81
N SER A 159 13.82 4.54 -5.58
CA SER A 159 12.64 3.83 -5.09
C SER A 159 11.78 4.75 -4.23
N PHE A 160 10.51 4.43 -4.17
CA PHE A 160 9.55 5.03 -3.26
C PHE A 160 8.68 3.96 -2.62
N SER A 161 8.09 4.28 -1.49
CA SER A 161 7.22 3.36 -0.75
C SER A 161 5.83 3.94 -0.61
N MET A 162 4.84 3.07 -0.71
CA MET A 162 3.43 3.39 -0.46
C MET A 162 2.88 2.48 0.62
N ASN A 163 2.12 3.04 1.54
CA ASN A 163 1.48 2.31 2.63
C ASN A 163 0.00 2.18 2.34
N PHE A 164 -0.51 0.97 2.49
CA PHE A 164 -1.91 0.63 2.30
C PHE A 164 -2.45 0.10 3.63
N THR A 165 -3.36 0.83 4.23
CA THR A 165 -4.00 0.43 5.48
C THR A 165 -5.47 0.16 5.24
N GLN A 166 -5.96 -0.94 5.82
CA GLN A 166 -7.38 -1.25 5.78
C GLN A 166 -8.13 -0.34 6.75
N GLY A 167 -9.22 0.28 6.26
CA GLY A 167 -10.17 1.05 7.05
C GLY A 167 -11.27 0.18 7.69
#